data_c172d4f3f0eceefb148d394b3e7cb1d6
#
_entry.id   c172d4f3f0eceefb148d394b3e7cb1d6
#
_cell.length_a   1.000
_cell.length_b   1.000
_cell.length_c   1.000
_cell.angle_alpha   90.00
_cell.angle_beta   90.00
_cell.angle_gamma   90.00
#
_symmetry.space_group_name_H-M   'P 1'
#
loop_
_entity.id
_entity.type
_entity.pdbx_description
1 polymer ?
#
loop_
_entity_poly.entity_id
_entity_poly.type
_entity_poly.pdbx_seq_one_letter_code
_entity_poly.pdbx_strand_id
1 'polypeptide(L)'
;MLMAKLSDQPFVTEISVITEEVTPIAPSIRNMEKACLAIITTSGVVAQGNPDKFKAVSNTKWGKYSIHGLKDMKEGKWDVVHSGYDTVYMNADPNYGVPLDMVRQFEASQELEKGCRFARLYPYFYSSTGVGGVTSAMQHVGKEMAQNMKSEGIDGAILVST
;
A
#
# COMPACT_ATOMS: atom_id res chain seq x y z
N MET A 1 21.76 -12.55 -28.55
CA MET A 1 20.31 -12.33 -28.70
C MET A 1 19.92 -11.52 -29.93
N LEU A 2 20.29 -10.22 -30.08
CA LEU A 2 19.87 -9.36 -31.21
C LEU A 2 20.21 -9.94 -32.59
N MET A 3 21.44 -10.35 -32.81
CA MET A 3 21.87 -10.92 -34.11
C MET A 3 21.12 -12.22 -34.44
N ALA A 4 20.95 -13.08 -33.48
CA ALA A 4 20.17 -14.32 -33.68
C ALA A 4 18.71 -14.01 -34.04
N LYS A 5 18.08 -13.03 -33.34
CA LYS A 5 16.73 -12.59 -33.66
C LYS A 5 16.59 -11.99 -35.06
N LEU A 6 17.59 -11.19 -35.50
CA LEU A 6 17.61 -10.60 -36.84
C LEU A 6 17.86 -11.63 -37.95
N SER A 7 18.46 -12.78 -37.61
CA SER A 7 18.79 -13.87 -38.56
C SER A 7 17.80 -15.03 -38.44
N ASP A 8 16.70 -14.86 -37.75
CA ASP A 8 15.65 -15.88 -37.55
C ASP A 8 16.19 -17.20 -36.91
N GLN A 9 17.26 -17.05 -36.11
CA GLN A 9 17.88 -18.18 -35.41
C GLN A 9 17.32 -18.32 -33.99
N PRO A 10 17.21 -19.55 -33.47
CA PRO A 10 16.84 -19.78 -32.08
C PRO A 10 17.79 -19.03 -31.14
N PHE A 11 17.24 -18.35 -30.14
CA PHE A 11 18.04 -17.64 -29.14
C PHE A 11 17.46 -17.83 -27.73
N VAL A 12 18.35 -17.80 -26.76
CA VAL A 12 17.98 -17.72 -25.35
C VAL A 12 18.06 -16.26 -24.94
N THR A 13 17.01 -15.75 -24.27
CA THR A 13 17.01 -14.39 -23.75
C THR A 13 18.02 -14.24 -22.61
N GLU A 14 18.78 -13.16 -22.63
CA GLU A 14 19.68 -12.77 -21.53
C GLU A 14 18.90 -12.21 -20.33
N ILE A 15 17.64 -11.85 -20.56
CA ILE A 15 16.73 -11.39 -19.52
C ILE A 15 16.09 -12.63 -18.89
N SER A 16 16.39 -12.88 -17.63
CA SER A 16 15.71 -13.93 -16.87
C SER A 16 14.22 -13.59 -16.83
N VAL A 17 13.40 -14.39 -17.52
CA VAL A 17 11.96 -14.34 -17.35
C VAL A 17 11.68 -14.92 -15.97
N ILE A 18 11.52 -14.06 -14.99
CA ILE A 18 11.01 -14.48 -13.67
C ILE A 18 9.58 -14.91 -13.91
N THR A 19 9.33 -16.21 -13.86
CA THR A 19 7.97 -16.75 -13.77
C THR A 19 7.44 -16.30 -12.40
N GLU A 20 6.67 -15.22 -12.41
CA GLU A 20 6.02 -14.75 -11.19
C GLU A 20 5.03 -15.82 -10.73
N GLU A 21 5.10 -16.15 -9.46
CA GLU A 21 4.12 -17.02 -8.82
C GLU A 21 2.74 -16.35 -8.93
N VAL A 22 1.81 -16.98 -9.61
CA VAL A 22 0.46 -16.45 -9.77
C VAL A 22 -0.21 -16.41 -8.41
N THR A 23 -0.41 -15.22 -7.87
CA THR A 23 -1.14 -15.05 -6.62
C THR A 23 -2.62 -15.37 -6.86
N PRO A 24 -3.23 -16.30 -6.10
CA PRO A 24 -4.65 -16.59 -6.23
C PRO A 24 -5.50 -15.35 -5.99
N ILE A 25 -6.52 -15.16 -6.82
CA ILE A 25 -7.47 -14.06 -6.67
C ILE A 25 -8.24 -14.27 -5.37
N ALA A 26 -8.23 -13.26 -4.50
CA ALA A 26 -9.01 -13.29 -3.27
C ALA A 26 -10.52 -13.27 -3.57
N PRO A 27 -11.35 -13.96 -2.76
CA PRO A 27 -12.79 -13.88 -2.91
C PRO A 27 -13.27 -12.45 -2.61
N SER A 28 -14.35 -12.04 -3.28
CA SER A 28 -14.96 -10.73 -3.05
C SER A 28 -15.53 -10.61 -1.63
N ILE A 29 -15.49 -9.42 -1.06
CA ILE A 29 -16.15 -9.11 0.21
C ILE A 29 -17.66 -9.17 -0.02
N ARG A 30 -18.33 -10.12 0.63
CA ARG A 30 -19.78 -10.38 0.42
C ARG A 30 -20.67 -9.30 1.00
N ASN A 31 -20.25 -8.66 2.08
CA ASN A 31 -21.01 -7.63 2.77
C ASN A 31 -20.11 -6.49 3.20
N MET A 32 -20.02 -5.46 2.35
CA MET A 32 -19.21 -4.29 2.61
C MET A 32 -19.64 -3.53 3.86
N GLU A 33 -20.93 -3.48 4.15
CA GLU A 33 -21.50 -2.79 5.32
C GLU A 33 -21.05 -3.40 6.67
N LYS A 34 -20.47 -4.60 6.65
CA LYS A 34 -19.91 -5.25 7.85
C LYS A 34 -18.38 -5.35 7.80
N ALA A 35 -17.78 -4.93 6.71
CA ALA A 35 -16.35 -5.10 6.47
C ALA A 35 -15.50 -4.14 7.31
N CYS A 36 -14.38 -4.65 7.79
CA CYS A 36 -13.25 -3.88 8.31
C CYS A 36 -12.23 -3.69 7.20
N LEU A 37 -11.96 -2.46 6.82
CA LEU A 37 -10.94 -2.14 5.81
C LEU A 37 -9.71 -1.51 6.43
N ALA A 38 -8.54 -1.74 5.83
CA ALA A 38 -7.30 -1.04 6.17
C ALA A 38 -6.77 -0.27 4.96
N ILE A 39 -5.97 0.75 5.19
CA ILE A 39 -5.23 1.46 4.15
C ILE A 39 -3.82 0.87 4.07
N ILE A 40 -3.36 0.57 2.85
CA ILE A 40 -1.97 0.23 2.54
C ILE A 40 -1.46 1.25 1.54
N THR A 41 -0.28 1.78 1.78
CA THR A 41 0.33 2.76 0.88
C THR A 41 1.78 2.44 0.56
N THR A 42 2.22 2.78 -0.64
CA THR A 42 3.63 2.78 -1.04
C THR A 42 4.25 4.17 -1.02
N SER A 43 3.51 5.18 -0.56
CA SER A 43 3.93 6.59 -0.57
C SER A 43 5.09 6.93 0.37
N GLY A 44 5.46 6.02 1.27
CA GLY A 44 6.53 6.29 2.24
C GLY A 44 6.12 7.24 3.37
N VAL A 45 4.82 7.45 3.61
CA VAL A 45 4.33 8.16 4.79
C VAL A 45 4.62 7.32 6.02
N VAL A 46 5.34 7.89 6.98
CA VAL A 46 5.79 7.23 8.22
C VAL A 46 5.54 8.14 9.42
N ALA A 47 5.59 7.59 10.63
CA ALA A 47 5.59 8.41 11.83
C ALA A 47 6.79 9.37 11.85
N GLN A 48 6.60 10.57 12.42
CA GLN A 48 7.63 11.60 12.48
C GLN A 48 8.95 11.06 13.04
N GLY A 49 10.05 11.42 12.41
CA GLY A 49 11.39 10.96 12.75
C GLY A 49 11.76 9.62 12.11
N ASN A 50 10.90 9.03 11.29
CA ASN A 50 11.15 7.76 10.59
C ASN A 50 11.71 6.66 11.52
N PRO A 51 10.97 6.27 12.59
CA PRO A 51 11.47 5.36 13.62
C PRO A 51 11.87 3.97 13.07
N ASP A 52 11.19 3.52 12.02
CA ASP A 52 11.45 2.22 11.38
C ASP A 52 12.61 2.26 10.39
N LYS A 53 13.21 3.44 10.20
CA LYS A 53 14.36 3.65 9.32
C LYS A 53 14.08 3.18 7.89
N PHE A 54 12.96 3.64 7.33
CA PHE A 54 12.66 3.42 5.92
C PHE A 54 13.72 4.08 5.05
N LYS A 55 14.02 3.43 3.95
CA LYS A 55 14.87 3.98 2.89
C LYS A 55 14.00 4.57 1.79
N ALA A 56 14.40 5.71 1.25
CA ALA A 56 13.69 6.37 0.16
C ALA A 56 13.73 5.58 -1.17
N VAL A 57 14.69 4.65 -1.30
CA VAL A 57 14.87 3.75 -2.45
C VAL A 57 15.17 2.35 -1.93
N SER A 58 14.67 1.33 -2.62
CA SER A 58 14.94 -0.10 -2.33
C SER A 58 14.66 -0.45 -0.87
N ASN A 59 13.57 0.09 -0.35
CA ASN A 59 13.11 -0.24 1.00
C ASN A 59 12.58 -1.68 1.02
N THR A 60 12.95 -2.43 2.06
CA THR A 60 12.52 -3.83 2.25
C THR A 60 11.68 -4.00 3.50
N LYS A 61 11.23 -2.89 4.08
CA LYS A 61 10.48 -2.85 5.33
C LYS A 61 9.06 -2.34 5.09
N TRP A 62 8.21 -2.67 6.01
CA TRP A 62 6.90 -2.06 6.15
C TRP A 62 6.69 -1.59 7.59
N GLY A 63 5.78 -0.65 7.79
CA GLY A 63 5.39 -0.15 9.09
C GLY A 63 3.89 -0.13 9.26
N LYS A 64 3.45 -0.14 10.51
CA LYS A 64 2.04 -0.04 10.90
C LYS A 64 1.89 1.13 11.86
N TYR A 65 1.15 2.16 11.44
CA TYR A 65 1.06 3.42 12.17
C TYR A 65 -0.38 3.71 12.57
N SER A 66 -0.57 4.17 13.81
CA SER A 66 -1.88 4.46 14.35
C SER A 66 -2.49 5.72 13.75
N ILE A 67 -3.74 5.60 13.30
CA ILE A 67 -4.65 6.68 12.91
C ILE A 67 -5.88 6.71 13.82
N HIS A 68 -5.76 6.08 14.99
CA HIS A 68 -6.85 6.04 15.95
C HIS A 68 -7.24 7.46 16.39
N GLY A 69 -8.52 7.78 16.28
CA GLY A 69 -9.06 9.10 16.65
C GLY A 69 -8.82 10.21 15.64
N LEU A 70 -7.98 10.00 14.61
CA LEU A 70 -7.76 10.99 13.56
C LEU A 70 -8.90 10.95 12.53
N LYS A 71 -9.32 12.14 12.10
CA LYS A 71 -10.25 12.33 10.98
C LYS A 71 -9.53 12.71 9.68
N ASP A 72 -8.34 13.27 9.82
CA ASP A 72 -7.51 13.81 8.75
C ASP A 72 -6.04 13.52 9.08
N MET A 73 -5.23 13.20 8.09
CA MET A 73 -3.80 12.95 8.30
C MET A 73 -3.05 14.18 8.81
N LYS A 74 -3.53 15.40 8.52
CA LYS A 74 -2.93 16.66 9.02
C LYS A 74 -3.01 16.80 10.55
N GLU A 75 -3.90 16.06 11.20
CA GLU A 75 -3.99 16.04 12.67
C GLU A 75 -2.84 15.23 13.32
N GLY A 76 -2.15 14.40 12.54
CA GLY A 76 -1.02 13.59 12.98
C GLY A 76 0.34 14.25 12.75
N LYS A 77 1.38 13.51 13.11
CA LYS A 77 2.79 13.91 12.87
C LYS A 77 3.44 12.88 11.98
N TRP A 78 3.70 13.25 10.75
CA TRP A 78 4.17 12.37 9.70
C TRP A 78 5.39 12.96 8.98
N ASP A 79 6.24 12.08 8.49
CA ASP A 79 7.30 12.38 7.54
C ASP A 79 7.09 11.54 6.28
N VAL A 80 7.62 11.99 5.16
CA VAL A 80 7.56 11.26 3.89
C VAL A 80 8.95 10.84 3.47
N VAL A 81 9.16 9.54 3.34
CA VAL A 81 10.44 8.92 2.95
C VAL A 81 10.28 8.28 1.59
N HIS A 82 10.52 9.06 0.54
CA HIS A 82 10.33 8.61 -0.85
C HIS A 82 11.22 9.43 -1.80
N SER A 83 11.73 8.83 -2.88
CA SER A 83 12.58 9.52 -3.86
C SER A 83 11.98 9.55 -5.28
N GLY A 84 10.83 8.92 -5.50
CA GLY A 84 10.20 8.84 -6.82
C GLY A 84 9.36 10.06 -7.18
N TYR A 85 9.12 10.97 -6.24
CA TYR A 85 8.38 12.22 -6.43
C TYR A 85 8.85 13.30 -5.46
N ASP A 86 8.46 14.55 -5.71
CA ASP A 86 8.71 15.65 -4.77
C ASP A 86 7.81 15.50 -3.54
N THR A 87 8.43 15.29 -2.39
CA THR A 87 7.73 15.02 -1.13
C THR A 87 7.13 16.27 -0.47
N VAL A 88 7.39 17.46 -0.98
CA VAL A 88 6.91 18.73 -0.40
C VAL A 88 5.39 18.74 -0.25
N TYR A 89 4.66 18.36 -1.30
CA TYR A 89 3.20 18.35 -1.28
C TYR A 89 2.65 17.26 -0.34
N MET A 90 3.26 16.08 -0.34
CA MET A 90 2.86 14.97 0.53
C MET A 90 3.17 15.26 2.01
N ASN A 91 4.26 15.99 2.30
CA ASN A 91 4.54 16.48 3.66
C ASN A 91 3.57 17.58 4.10
N ALA A 92 3.12 18.42 3.17
CA ALA A 92 2.12 19.46 3.46
C ALA A 92 0.72 18.86 3.69
N ASP A 93 0.37 17.81 2.94
CA ASP A 93 -0.89 17.11 3.07
C ASP A 93 -0.71 15.59 2.89
N PRO A 94 -0.50 14.84 3.97
CA PRO A 94 -0.30 13.39 3.89
C PRO A 94 -1.54 12.61 3.43
N ASN A 95 -2.72 13.25 3.31
CA ASN A 95 -3.90 12.60 2.71
C ASN A 95 -3.68 12.21 1.24
N TYR A 96 -2.75 12.84 0.52
CA TYR A 96 -2.37 12.39 -0.84
C TYR A 96 -1.81 10.97 -0.86
N GLY A 97 -1.13 10.54 0.20
CA GLY A 97 -0.57 9.19 0.32
C GLY A 97 -1.40 8.24 1.19
N VAL A 98 -2.19 8.80 2.10
CA VAL A 98 -3.08 8.07 3.00
C VAL A 98 -4.40 8.83 3.07
N PRO A 99 -5.37 8.60 2.17
CA PRO A 99 -6.58 9.41 2.01
C PRO A 99 -7.57 9.22 3.18
N LEU A 100 -7.11 9.52 4.40
CA LEU A 100 -7.87 9.28 5.62
C LEU A 100 -9.14 10.13 5.68
N ASP A 101 -9.05 11.38 5.28
CA ASP A 101 -10.15 12.33 5.23
C ASP A 101 -11.32 11.81 4.38
N MET A 102 -11.03 11.29 3.19
CA MET A 102 -12.03 10.70 2.29
C MET A 102 -12.54 9.36 2.82
N VAL A 103 -11.63 8.48 3.28
CA VAL A 103 -12.00 7.16 3.76
C VAL A 103 -12.91 7.23 4.99
N ARG A 104 -12.69 8.23 5.87
CA ARG A 104 -13.57 8.49 7.01
C ARG A 104 -14.98 8.94 6.59
N GLN A 105 -15.13 9.62 5.46
CA GLN A 105 -16.45 9.98 4.95
C GLN A 105 -17.23 8.72 4.54
N PHE A 106 -16.59 7.75 3.89
CA PHE A 106 -17.22 6.48 3.51
C PHE A 106 -17.54 5.59 4.73
N GLU A 107 -16.75 5.65 5.79
CA GLU A 107 -17.00 4.93 7.03
C GLU A 107 -18.25 5.50 7.77
N ALA A 108 -18.36 6.82 7.86
CA ALA A 108 -19.35 7.49 8.70
C ALA A 108 -20.64 7.88 7.98
N SER A 109 -20.67 7.85 6.65
CA SER A 109 -21.78 8.45 5.89
C SER A 109 -23.05 7.62 6.00
N GLN A 110 -24.11 8.26 6.52
CA GLN A 110 -25.49 7.78 6.40
C GLN A 110 -26.16 8.19 5.07
N GLU A 111 -25.56 9.11 4.34
CA GLU A 111 -26.09 9.71 3.10
C GLU A 111 -25.68 8.93 1.84
N LEU A 112 -24.67 8.07 1.93
CA LEU A 112 -24.26 7.23 0.82
C LEU A 112 -25.28 6.11 0.56
N GLU A 113 -25.47 5.78 -0.71
CA GLU A 113 -26.29 4.66 -1.14
C GLU A 113 -25.85 3.36 -0.46
N LYS A 114 -26.81 2.48 -0.24
CA LYS A 114 -26.57 1.15 0.34
C LYS A 114 -25.51 0.40 -0.46
N GLY A 115 -24.42 -0.02 0.19
CA GLY A 115 -23.29 -0.71 -0.45
C GLY A 115 -22.09 0.17 -0.80
N CYS A 116 -22.22 1.51 -0.69
CA CYS A 116 -21.09 2.44 -0.89
C CYS A 116 -20.29 2.73 0.38
N ARG A 117 -20.64 2.11 1.49
CA ARG A 117 -20.00 2.30 2.81
C ARG A 117 -19.49 0.98 3.36
N PHE A 118 -18.55 1.07 4.29
CA PHE A 118 -18.04 -0.08 5.04
C PHE A 118 -18.21 0.15 6.55
N ALA A 119 -18.10 -0.93 7.35
CA ALA A 119 -18.43 -0.86 8.76
C ALA A 119 -17.44 -0.04 9.58
N ARG A 120 -16.14 -0.26 9.34
CA ARG A 120 -15.09 0.42 10.10
C ARG A 120 -13.76 0.44 9.35
N LEU A 121 -13.02 1.52 9.54
CA LEU A 121 -11.62 1.60 9.17
C LEU A 121 -10.77 1.03 10.32
N TYR A 122 -9.86 0.13 9.97
CA TYR A 122 -8.87 -0.38 10.92
C TYR A 122 -8.03 0.79 11.47
N PRO A 123 -7.79 0.86 12.80
CA PRO A 123 -7.19 2.05 13.41
C PRO A 123 -5.70 2.24 13.14
N TYR A 124 -5.16 1.50 12.19
CA TYR A 124 -3.77 1.64 11.71
C TYR A 124 -3.76 1.58 10.19
N PHE A 125 -2.82 2.29 9.56
CA PHE A 125 -2.48 2.08 8.16
C PHE A 125 -1.13 1.38 8.02
N TYR A 126 -0.95 0.71 6.90
CA TYR A 126 0.29 0.04 6.54
C TYR A 126 1.04 0.87 5.51
N SER A 127 2.33 1.04 5.71
CA SER A 127 3.17 1.83 4.81
C SER A 127 4.42 1.07 4.39
N SER A 128 4.85 1.34 3.18
CA SER A 128 6.14 0.97 2.63
C SER A 128 6.58 2.04 1.64
N THR A 129 7.76 1.89 1.04
CA THR A 129 8.25 2.75 -0.05
C THR A 129 8.40 1.91 -1.30
N GLY A 130 7.73 2.31 -2.39
CA GLY A 130 7.67 1.52 -3.62
C GLY A 130 8.86 1.66 -4.55
N VAL A 131 9.66 2.73 -4.45
CA VAL A 131 10.73 3.03 -5.41
C VAL A 131 11.87 2.03 -5.35
N GLY A 132 12.22 1.47 -6.52
CA GLY A 132 13.34 0.54 -6.66
C GLY A 132 13.18 -0.75 -5.87
N GLY A 133 11.95 -1.14 -5.58
CA GLY A 133 11.66 -2.38 -4.87
C GLY A 133 12.07 -3.60 -5.70
N VAL A 134 12.83 -4.50 -5.09
CA VAL A 134 13.13 -5.82 -5.68
C VAL A 134 11.89 -6.69 -5.52
N THR A 135 11.41 -7.30 -6.60
CA THR A 135 10.16 -8.09 -6.62
C THR A 135 10.06 -9.09 -5.47
N SER A 136 11.11 -9.88 -5.23
CA SER A 136 11.12 -10.88 -4.14
C SER A 136 10.98 -10.24 -2.75
N ALA A 137 11.61 -9.08 -2.52
CA ALA A 137 11.48 -8.35 -1.25
C ALA A 137 10.05 -7.79 -1.08
N MET A 138 9.47 -7.25 -2.15
CA MET A 138 8.10 -6.74 -2.12
C MET A 138 7.06 -7.84 -1.94
N GLN A 139 7.29 -9.02 -2.52
CA GLN A 139 6.45 -10.20 -2.27
C GLN A 139 6.52 -10.63 -0.79
N HIS A 140 7.71 -10.59 -0.19
CA HIS A 140 7.86 -10.89 1.24
C HIS A 140 7.10 -9.89 2.11
N VAL A 141 7.31 -8.59 1.88
CA VAL A 141 6.59 -7.50 2.56
C VAL A 141 5.07 -7.67 2.42
N GLY A 142 4.58 -7.95 1.22
CA GLY A 142 3.15 -8.16 0.98
C GLY A 142 2.59 -9.37 1.72
N LYS A 143 3.34 -10.48 1.78
CA LYS A 143 2.96 -11.68 2.54
C LYS A 143 2.88 -11.40 4.04
N GLU A 144 3.85 -10.69 4.61
CA GLU A 144 3.85 -10.31 6.02
C GLU A 144 2.68 -9.38 6.38
N MET A 145 2.46 -8.32 5.57
CA MET A 145 1.30 -7.44 5.73
C MET A 145 -0.01 -8.22 5.70
N ALA A 146 -0.19 -9.08 4.70
CA ALA A 146 -1.40 -9.88 4.54
C ALA A 146 -1.63 -10.84 5.71
N GLN A 147 -0.58 -11.45 6.25
CA GLN A 147 -0.66 -12.30 7.45
C GLN A 147 -1.07 -11.49 8.67
N ASN A 148 -0.47 -10.31 8.88
CA ASN A 148 -0.85 -9.42 9.98
C ASN A 148 -2.30 -8.98 9.85
N MET A 149 -2.74 -8.56 8.67
CA MET A 149 -4.13 -8.14 8.43
C MET A 149 -5.13 -9.26 8.70
N LYS A 150 -4.82 -10.49 8.28
CA LYS A 150 -5.66 -11.67 8.56
C LYS A 150 -5.77 -11.95 10.07
N SER A 151 -4.66 -11.86 10.80
CA SER A 151 -4.66 -12.07 12.26
C SER A 151 -5.45 -11.00 13.03
N GLU A 152 -5.57 -9.80 12.46
CA GLU A 152 -6.31 -8.67 13.03
C GLU A 152 -7.80 -8.63 12.59
N GLY A 153 -8.23 -9.61 11.79
CA GLY A 153 -9.62 -9.70 11.32
C GLY A 153 -10.00 -8.59 10.34
N ILE A 154 -9.08 -8.19 9.48
CA ILE A 154 -9.30 -7.22 8.41
C ILE A 154 -9.82 -7.95 7.17
N ASP A 155 -10.94 -7.49 6.64
CA ASP A 155 -11.63 -8.13 5.51
C ASP A 155 -11.09 -7.69 4.15
N GLY A 156 -10.50 -6.50 4.09
CA GLY A 156 -9.95 -5.96 2.84
C GLY A 156 -9.03 -4.77 3.02
N ALA A 157 -8.37 -4.40 1.93
CA ALA A 157 -7.43 -3.28 1.92
C ALA A 157 -7.73 -2.29 0.79
N ILE A 158 -7.58 -1.01 1.09
CA ILE A 158 -7.51 0.09 0.13
C ILE A 158 -6.04 0.28 -0.20
N LEU A 159 -5.65 -0.03 -1.44
CA LEU A 159 -4.28 0.11 -1.90
C LEU A 159 -4.09 1.49 -2.51
N VAL A 160 -3.15 2.26 -1.97
CA VAL A 160 -2.77 3.58 -2.47
C VAL A 160 -1.35 3.50 -3.02
N SER A 161 -1.24 3.67 -4.33
CA SER A 161 0.03 3.63 -5.07
C SER A 161 0.49 5.06 -5.39
N THR A 162 1.79 5.26 -5.42
CA THR A 162 2.46 6.51 -5.83
C THR A 162 3.48 6.21 -6.90
#